data_d48d53b9f136af61642e30e6cb7b475a
#
_entry.id   d48d53b9f136af61642e30e6cb7b475a
#
_cell.length_a   1.000
_cell.length_b   1.000
_cell.length_c   1.000
_cell.angle_alpha   90.00
_cell.angle_beta   90.00
_cell.angle_gamma   90.00
#
_symmetry.space_group_name_H-M   'P 1'
#
loop_
_entity.id
_entity.type
_entity.pdbx_description
1 polymer ?
#
loop_
_entity_poly.entity_id
_entity_poly.type
_entity_poly.pdbx_seq_one_letter_code
_entity_poly.pdbx_strand_id
1 'polypeptide(L)'
;PVGTAKHREHLTQLATFTKEQAAEVVEQVTAWQERCRKETGKTFIYLGDEFYLLAKKPFPPTEWYDGFPQLENGIGLTANFMLEWDEALAQMQSFHAAEPAVIPVGEGAYRVLEPLMAKLNSQFGSEHRFVPVPNSFFGGKVNVTGLLTGSDILANVQEKKIILPDVVLNNDKLFLDDMSLSQFKERYPGKVEIAKGAKELLHLLLER
;
A
#
# COMPACT_ATOMS: atom_id res chain seq x y z
N PRO A 1 14.69 2.23 5.18
CA PRO A 1 14.12 2.14 6.53
C PRO A 1 14.92 1.27 7.49
N VAL A 2 15.79 0.38 6.99
CA VAL A 2 16.57 -0.56 7.84
C VAL A 2 17.37 0.14 8.96
N GLY A 3 17.91 1.32 8.72
CA GLY A 3 18.66 2.10 9.71
C GLY A 3 17.82 2.77 10.79
N THR A 4 16.50 2.78 10.64
CA THR A 4 15.57 3.47 11.55
C THR A 4 14.66 2.53 12.32
N ALA A 5 14.79 1.21 12.12
CA ALA A 5 14.01 0.22 12.83
C ALA A 5 14.36 0.21 14.33
N LYS A 6 13.33 0.11 15.18
CA LYS A 6 13.44 0.12 16.65
C LYS A 6 14.47 -0.86 17.22
N HIS A 7 14.63 -2.01 16.58
CA HIS A 7 15.55 -3.08 17.02
C HIS A 7 17.02 -2.83 16.68
N ARG A 8 17.36 -1.67 16.13
CA ARG A 8 18.73 -1.30 15.71
C ARG A 8 19.44 -0.34 16.66
N GLU A 9 18.95 -0.19 17.88
CA GLU A 9 19.50 0.77 18.85
C GLU A 9 20.98 0.61 19.14
N HIS A 10 21.50 -0.61 19.01
CA HIS A 10 22.91 -0.96 19.25
C HIS A 10 23.77 -1.06 17.98
N LEU A 11 23.18 -0.80 16.81
CA LEU A 11 23.89 -0.85 15.52
C LEU A 11 24.22 0.56 15.04
N THR A 12 25.15 0.65 14.08
CA THR A 12 25.48 1.90 13.42
C THR A 12 24.20 2.60 12.94
N GLN A 13 24.04 3.87 13.36
CA GLN A 13 22.88 4.66 12.95
C GLN A 13 22.97 4.95 11.44
N LEU A 14 21.91 4.58 10.73
CA LEU A 14 21.71 4.95 9.33
C LEU A 14 20.61 6.02 9.27
N ALA A 15 20.86 7.05 8.48
CA ALA A 15 19.84 8.06 8.20
C ALA A 15 18.90 7.59 7.10
N THR A 16 17.62 7.91 7.22
CA THR A 16 16.67 7.79 6.10
C THR A 16 16.91 8.90 5.09
N PHE A 17 16.52 8.69 3.86
CA PHE A 17 16.48 9.76 2.87
C PHE A 17 15.56 10.89 3.32
N THR A 18 15.96 12.14 3.08
CA THR A 18 15.05 13.28 3.15
C THR A 18 14.20 13.32 1.89
N LYS A 19 13.16 14.16 1.90
CA LYS A 19 12.33 14.39 0.71
C LYS A 19 13.15 14.87 -0.48
N GLU A 20 14.07 15.78 -0.25
CA GLU A 20 14.94 16.38 -1.27
C GLU A 20 15.90 15.33 -1.85
N GLN A 21 16.55 14.54 -0.99
CA GLN A 21 17.41 13.44 -1.41
C GLN A 21 16.64 12.37 -2.21
N ALA A 22 15.42 12.04 -1.78
CA ALA A 22 14.58 11.11 -2.52
C ALA A 22 14.20 11.68 -3.91
N ALA A 23 13.94 12.98 -4.01
CA ALA A 23 13.64 13.65 -5.27
C ALA A 23 14.85 13.61 -6.23
N GLU A 24 16.05 13.86 -5.73
CA GLU A 24 17.29 13.73 -6.52
C GLU A 24 17.49 12.30 -7.06
N VAL A 25 17.24 11.28 -6.21
CA VAL A 25 17.33 9.89 -6.64
C VAL A 25 16.29 9.57 -7.72
N VAL A 26 15.03 10.04 -7.55
CA VAL A 26 13.99 9.86 -8.57
C VAL A 26 14.38 10.49 -9.89
N GLU A 27 14.92 11.74 -9.89
CA GLU A 27 15.35 12.42 -11.09
C GLU A 27 16.53 11.69 -11.79
N GLN A 28 17.51 11.25 -11.01
CA GLN A 28 18.64 10.48 -11.52
C GLN A 28 18.19 9.18 -12.18
N VAL A 29 17.30 8.43 -11.51
CA VAL A 29 16.82 7.14 -12.02
C VAL A 29 15.91 7.34 -13.23
N THR A 30 15.07 8.37 -13.25
CA THR A 30 14.24 8.69 -14.42
C THR A 30 15.09 8.93 -15.66
N ALA A 31 16.18 9.69 -15.55
CA ALA A 31 17.10 9.91 -16.68
C ALA A 31 17.72 8.58 -17.20
N TRP A 32 18.07 7.66 -16.28
CA TRP A 32 18.55 6.33 -16.66
C TRP A 32 17.45 5.47 -17.30
N GLN A 33 16.23 5.52 -16.78
CA GLN A 33 15.09 4.82 -17.35
C GLN A 33 14.81 5.25 -18.78
N GLU A 34 14.77 6.56 -19.04
CA GLU A 34 14.60 7.11 -20.39
C GLU A 34 15.69 6.63 -21.35
N ARG A 35 16.93 6.65 -20.89
CA ARG A 35 18.07 6.15 -21.67
C ARG A 35 17.94 4.67 -21.98
N CYS A 36 17.69 3.83 -20.96
CA CYS A 36 17.53 2.39 -21.15
C CYS A 36 16.38 2.07 -22.11
N ARG A 37 15.23 2.73 -21.96
CA ARG A 37 14.08 2.55 -22.86
C ARG A 37 14.41 2.93 -24.29
N LYS A 38 15.16 4.00 -24.50
CA LYS A 38 15.62 4.43 -25.84
C LYS A 38 16.58 3.42 -26.46
N GLU A 39 17.51 2.85 -25.69
CA GLU A 39 18.55 1.96 -26.17
C GLU A 39 18.09 0.50 -26.31
N THR A 40 17.20 0.04 -25.40
CA THR A 40 16.83 -1.38 -25.27
C THR A 40 15.34 -1.67 -25.42
N GLY A 41 14.49 -0.65 -25.40
CA GLY A 41 13.04 -0.78 -25.35
C GLY A 41 12.47 -1.15 -23.98
N LYS A 42 13.32 -1.28 -22.94
CA LYS A 42 12.94 -1.63 -21.56
C LYS A 42 13.44 -0.62 -20.56
N THR A 43 12.70 -0.49 -19.44
CA THR A 43 13.07 0.42 -18.35
C THR A 43 14.32 -0.02 -17.61
N PHE A 44 14.46 -1.32 -17.35
CA PHE A 44 15.62 -2.00 -16.77
C PHE A 44 15.97 -1.60 -15.33
N ILE A 45 15.82 -0.33 -14.94
CA ILE A 45 16.12 0.20 -13.60
C ILE A 45 14.82 0.65 -12.95
N TYR A 46 14.58 0.22 -11.71
CA TYR A 46 13.35 0.54 -10.98
C TYR A 46 13.67 1.07 -9.59
N LEU A 47 12.80 1.95 -9.09
CA LEU A 47 12.80 2.39 -7.69
C LEU A 47 11.62 1.79 -6.93
N GLY A 48 11.82 1.50 -5.67
CA GLY A 48 10.71 1.20 -4.76
C GLY A 48 9.74 2.38 -4.64
N ASP A 49 8.47 2.07 -4.48
CA ASP A 49 7.38 3.05 -4.40
C ASP A 49 7.62 4.11 -3.31
N GLU A 50 8.32 3.73 -2.21
CA GLU A 50 8.68 4.66 -1.14
C GLU A 50 9.44 5.90 -1.61
N PHE A 51 10.29 5.79 -2.62
CA PHE A 51 11.03 6.95 -3.14
C PHE A 51 10.10 7.98 -3.76
N TYR A 52 9.13 7.54 -4.56
CA TYR A 52 8.14 8.44 -5.17
C TYR A 52 7.22 9.06 -4.11
N LEU A 53 6.76 8.26 -3.13
CA LEU A 53 5.94 8.71 -2.02
C LEU A 53 6.68 9.75 -1.15
N LEU A 54 7.93 9.49 -0.79
CA LEU A 54 8.77 10.38 0.02
C LEU A 54 9.09 11.67 -0.73
N ALA A 55 9.45 11.57 -2.00
CA ALA A 55 9.74 12.70 -2.87
C ALA A 55 8.49 13.54 -3.21
N LYS A 56 7.29 13.00 -2.98
CA LYS A 56 6.00 13.54 -3.46
C LYS A 56 6.01 13.75 -4.99
N LYS A 57 6.62 12.82 -5.70
CA LYS A 57 6.64 12.79 -7.17
C LYS A 57 5.60 11.78 -7.67
N PRO A 58 5.04 11.99 -8.87
CA PRO A 58 4.16 11.00 -9.49
C PRO A 58 4.92 9.70 -9.76
N PHE A 59 4.18 8.59 -9.75
CA PHE A 59 4.71 7.31 -10.22
C PHE A 59 4.97 7.36 -11.71
N PRO A 60 5.94 6.57 -12.23
CA PRO A 60 6.11 6.38 -13.66
C PRO A 60 4.85 5.84 -14.32
N PRO A 61 4.66 6.06 -15.64
CA PRO A 61 3.61 5.38 -16.39
C PRO A 61 3.69 3.86 -16.22
N THR A 62 2.55 3.18 -16.23
CA THR A 62 2.47 1.73 -15.93
C THR A 62 3.28 0.87 -16.90
N GLU A 63 3.39 1.27 -18.15
CA GLU A 63 4.24 0.61 -19.17
C GLU A 63 5.75 0.71 -18.88
N TRP A 64 6.16 1.57 -17.93
CA TRP A 64 7.55 1.68 -17.51
C TRP A 64 7.94 0.63 -16.47
N TYR A 65 6.98 -0.10 -15.93
CA TYR A 65 7.26 -1.21 -15.04
C TYR A 65 7.50 -2.55 -15.75
N ASP A 66 7.50 -2.57 -17.11
CA ASP A 66 7.80 -3.75 -17.92
C ASP A 66 7.00 -5.01 -17.49
N GLY A 67 5.73 -4.84 -17.10
CA GLY A 67 4.86 -5.93 -16.62
C GLY A 67 5.00 -6.24 -15.13
N PHE A 68 5.53 -5.33 -14.34
CA PHE A 68 5.62 -5.42 -12.86
C PHE A 68 6.40 -6.64 -12.34
N PRO A 69 7.66 -6.86 -12.76
CA PRO A 69 8.41 -8.06 -12.43
C PRO A 69 8.89 -8.11 -10.96
N GLN A 70 8.72 -7.04 -10.18
CA GLN A 70 9.27 -6.92 -8.83
C GLN A 70 8.26 -6.39 -7.79
N LEU A 71 6.99 -6.74 -7.93
CA LEU A 71 5.95 -6.34 -6.97
C LEU A 71 6.28 -6.73 -5.53
N GLU A 72 6.83 -7.94 -5.33
CA GLU A 72 7.23 -8.46 -4.01
C GLU A 72 8.30 -7.60 -3.33
N ASN A 73 9.08 -6.84 -4.10
CA ASN A 73 10.10 -5.92 -3.61
C ASN A 73 9.58 -4.49 -3.35
N GLY A 74 8.26 -4.28 -3.43
CA GLY A 74 7.63 -2.96 -3.25
C GLY A 74 7.88 -2.02 -4.42
N ILE A 75 8.05 -2.56 -5.63
CA ILE A 75 8.28 -1.80 -6.87
C ILE A 75 7.02 -1.89 -7.73
N GLY A 76 6.33 -0.77 -7.87
CA GLY A 76 5.13 -0.65 -8.69
C GLY A 76 3.85 -1.21 -8.04
N LEU A 77 3.88 -1.58 -6.77
CA LEU A 77 2.69 -2.05 -6.04
C LEU A 77 1.56 -1.03 -6.08
N THR A 78 1.88 0.22 -5.81
CA THR A 78 0.90 1.31 -5.79
C THR A 78 0.36 1.59 -7.19
N ALA A 79 1.25 1.64 -8.19
CA ALA A 79 0.86 1.88 -9.58
C ALA A 79 -0.01 0.73 -10.13
N ASN A 80 0.35 -0.53 -9.84
CA ASN A 80 -0.45 -1.68 -10.22
C ASN A 80 -1.82 -1.69 -9.53
N PHE A 81 -1.86 -1.38 -8.24
CA PHE A 81 -3.12 -1.28 -7.50
C PHE A 81 -4.05 -0.22 -8.11
N MET A 82 -3.53 0.95 -8.46
CA MET A 82 -4.31 2.02 -9.09
C MET A 82 -4.83 1.60 -10.47
N LEU A 83 -4.01 0.93 -11.27
CA LEU A 83 -4.42 0.39 -12.57
C LEU A 83 -5.55 -0.63 -12.42
N GLU A 84 -5.37 -1.63 -11.55
CA GLU A 84 -6.40 -2.64 -11.27
C GLU A 84 -7.68 -2.03 -10.72
N TRP A 85 -7.57 -0.98 -9.89
CA TRP A 85 -8.71 -0.26 -9.35
C TRP A 85 -9.54 0.40 -10.45
N ASP A 86 -8.90 1.15 -11.34
CA ASP A 86 -9.61 1.84 -12.41
C ASP A 86 -10.23 0.84 -13.41
N GLU A 87 -9.52 -0.22 -13.78
CA GLU A 87 -10.03 -1.27 -14.67
C GLU A 87 -11.23 -2.02 -14.06
N ALA A 88 -11.15 -2.39 -12.80
CA ALA A 88 -12.22 -3.12 -12.12
C ALA A 88 -13.44 -2.21 -11.89
N LEU A 89 -13.22 -0.97 -11.45
CA LEU A 89 -14.29 -0.02 -11.19
C LEU A 89 -15.09 0.32 -12.46
N ALA A 90 -14.45 0.40 -13.61
CA ALA A 90 -15.13 0.60 -14.89
C ALA A 90 -16.15 -0.50 -15.24
N GLN A 91 -15.99 -1.72 -14.67
CA GLN A 91 -16.87 -2.86 -14.89
C GLN A 91 -18.03 -2.94 -13.87
N MET A 92 -18.06 -2.05 -12.86
CA MET A 92 -18.97 -2.14 -11.70
C MET A 92 -20.10 -1.10 -11.72
N GLN A 93 -20.54 -0.64 -12.90
CA GLN A 93 -21.54 0.44 -13.03
C GLN A 93 -22.93 0.11 -12.44
N SER A 94 -23.30 -1.17 -12.35
CA SER A 94 -24.60 -1.63 -11.80
C SER A 94 -24.48 -2.16 -10.36
N PHE A 95 -23.41 -1.85 -9.67
CA PHE A 95 -23.20 -2.23 -8.28
C PHE A 95 -23.72 -1.14 -7.32
N HIS A 96 -23.96 -1.53 -6.07
CA HIS A 96 -24.37 -0.68 -4.97
C HIS A 96 -23.32 -0.70 -3.86
N ALA A 97 -23.35 0.30 -2.99
CA ALA A 97 -22.47 0.32 -1.82
C ALA A 97 -22.81 -0.83 -0.86
N ALA A 98 -21.80 -1.59 -0.46
CA ALA A 98 -21.89 -2.53 0.64
C ALA A 98 -21.85 -1.81 2.01
N GLU A 99 -21.99 -2.57 3.12
CA GLU A 99 -21.82 -2.03 4.48
C GLU A 99 -20.49 -1.27 4.60
N PRO A 100 -20.48 -0.08 5.25
CA PRO A 100 -19.26 0.70 5.45
C PRO A 100 -18.12 -0.13 6.05
N ALA A 101 -16.96 -0.05 5.45
CA ALA A 101 -15.77 -0.78 5.85
C ALA A 101 -14.54 0.12 5.90
N VAL A 102 -13.56 -0.25 6.71
CA VAL A 102 -12.27 0.42 6.78
C VAL A 102 -11.16 -0.50 6.30
N ILE A 103 -10.18 0.09 5.66
CA ILE A 103 -9.02 -0.61 5.10
C ILE A 103 -7.77 0.01 5.72
N PRO A 104 -7.03 -0.71 6.60
CA PRO A 104 -5.80 -0.23 7.18
C PRO A 104 -4.70 -0.19 6.11
N VAL A 105 -4.02 0.94 6.02
CA VAL A 105 -2.89 1.14 5.10
C VAL A 105 -1.76 1.89 5.78
N GLY A 106 -0.55 1.75 5.29
CA GLY A 106 0.57 2.58 5.74
C GLY A 106 0.36 4.05 5.37
N GLU A 107 0.89 4.95 6.18
CA GLU A 107 0.72 6.41 5.99
C GLU A 107 1.20 6.90 4.62
N GLY A 108 2.21 6.25 4.03
CA GLY A 108 2.69 6.55 2.69
C GLY A 108 1.64 6.28 1.62
N ALA A 109 1.05 5.09 1.64
CA ALA A 109 0.02 4.67 0.70
C ALA A 109 -1.29 5.47 0.87
N TYR A 110 -1.66 5.80 2.10
CA TYR A 110 -2.90 6.54 2.40
C TYR A 110 -3.05 7.79 1.53
N ARG A 111 -2.00 8.58 1.40
CA ARG A 111 -2.04 9.86 0.66
C ARG A 111 -2.38 9.71 -0.82
N VAL A 112 -2.06 8.57 -1.39
CA VAL A 112 -2.31 8.26 -2.81
C VAL A 112 -3.65 7.55 -2.99
N LEU A 113 -4.04 6.71 -2.03
CA LEU A 113 -5.24 5.88 -2.12
C LEU A 113 -6.51 6.60 -1.67
N GLU A 114 -6.41 7.55 -0.73
CA GLU A 114 -7.56 8.30 -0.23
C GLU A 114 -8.39 8.97 -1.34
N PRO A 115 -7.80 9.64 -2.35
CA PRO A 115 -8.58 10.21 -3.44
C PRO A 115 -9.39 9.19 -4.27
N LEU A 116 -8.90 7.94 -4.39
CA LEU A 116 -9.62 6.85 -5.06
C LEU A 116 -10.88 6.48 -4.26
N MET A 117 -10.75 6.37 -2.93
CA MET A 117 -11.88 6.06 -2.06
C MET A 117 -12.91 7.20 -2.03
N ALA A 118 -12.45 8.45 -1.99
CA ALA A 118 -13.34 9.61 -2.05
C ALA A 118 -14.18 9.62 -3.36
N LYS A 119 -13.54 9.29 -4.48
CA LYS A 119 -14.23 9.15 -5.77
C LYS A 119 -15.25 8.01 -5.76
N LEU A 120 -14.88 6.83 -5.23
CA LEU A 120 -15.77 5.69 -5.06
C LEU A 120 -17.00 6.07 -4.24
N ASN A 121 -16.77 6.64 -3.05
CA ASN A 121 -17.84 7.04 -2.14
C ASN A 121 -18.79 8.05 -2.79
N SER A 122 -18.26 9.03 -3.54
CA SER A 122 -19.08 10.00 -4.27
C SER A 122 -19.91 9.34 -5.36
N GLN A 123 -19.36 8.33 -6.06
CA GLN A 123 -20.04 7.65 -7.15
C GLN A 123 -21.16 6.73 -6.68
N PHE A 124 -20.96 6.02 -5.57
CA PHE A 124 -21.88 4.97 -5.08
C PHE A 124 -22.65 5.36 -3.81
N GLY A 125 -22.43 6.56 -3.26
CA GLY A 125 -23.06 6.98 -2.01
C GLY A 125 -22.60 6.16 -0.81
N SER A 126 -21.35 5.72 -0.81
CA SER A 126 -20.76 4.87 0.26
C SER A 126 -19.94 5.69 1.27
N GLU A 127 -19.56 5.04 2.38
CA GLU A 127 -18.76 5.65 3.46
C GLU A 127 -17.53 4.80 3.82
N HIS A 128 -16.96 4.13 2.83
CA HIS A 128 -15.73 3.35 3.04
C HIS A 128 -14.52 4.26 3.24
N ARG A 129 -13.52 3.79 4.00
CA ARG A 129 -12.35 4.60 4.30
C ARG A 129 -11.06 3.77 4.27
N PHE A 130 -10.00 4.32 3.66
CA PHE A 130 -8.66 3.93 4.04
C PHE A 130 -8.31 4.58 5.38
N VAL A 131 -7.64 3.85 6.27
CA VAL A 131 -7.22 4.34 7.58
C VAL A 131 -5.70 4.24 7.68
N PRO A 132 -4.99 5.38 7.80
CA PRO A 132 -3.54 5.34 7.97
C PRO A 132 -3.21 4.77 9.35
N VAL A 133 -2.37 3.73 9.37
CA VAL A 133 -1.92 3.08 10.60
C VAL A 133 -0.43 3.39 10.79
N PRO A 134 -0.05 4.03 11.92
CA PRO A 134 1.35 4.24 12.25
C PRO A 134 2.03 2.91 12.58
N ASN A 135 3.23 2.71 12.06
CA ASN A 135 4.00 1.50 12.32
C ASN A 135 4.87 1.68 13.58
N SER A 136 4.30 1.38 14.75
CA SER A 136 5.00 1.50 16.03
C SER A 136 6.07 0.44 16.22
N PHE A 137 5.89 -0.73 15.62
CA PHE A 137 6.83 -1.84 15.66
C PHE A 137 8.21 -1.45 15.12
N PHE A 138 8.26 -0.66 14.05
CA PHE A 138 9.51 -0.10 13.51
C PHE A 138 9.81 1.32 13.95
N GLY A 139 9.20 1.80 15.04
CA GLY A 139 9.48 3.13 15.60
C GLY A 139 8.87 4.29 14.82
N GLY A 140 7.80 4.07 14.07
CA GLY A 140 7.01 5.12 13.41
C GLY A 140 7.63 5.74 12.15
N LYS A 141 8.73 5.18 11.65
CA LYS A 141 9.42 5.71 10.45
C LYS A 141 9.25 4.85 9.20
N VAL A 142 8.55 3.75 9.31
CA VAL A 142 8.24 2.84 8.22
C VAL A 142 6.77 3.02 7.85
N ASN A 143 6.49 3.37 6.60
CA ASN A 143 5.17 3.84 6.15
C ASN A 143 4.51 2.89 5.14
N VAL A 144 5.03 1.67 4.98
CA VAL A 144 4.57 0.71 3.97
C VAL A 144 3.48 -0.17 4.53
N THR A 145 2.41 -0.39 3.78
CA THR A 145 1.27 -1.22 4.19
C THR A 145 1.69 -2.66 4.50
N GLY A 146 2.53 -3.28 3.68
CA GLY A 146 2.99 -4.66 3.86
C GLY A 146 3.88 -4.91 5.09
N LEU A 147 4.26 -3.86 5.82
CA LEU A 147 5.03 -3.96 7.06
C LEU A 147 4.20 -3.60 8.31
N LEU A 148 2.89 -3.40 8.16
CA LEU A 148 1.99 -3.22 9.32
C LEU A 148 1.88 -4.52 10.10
N THR A 149 1.91 -4.40 11.42
CA THR A 149 1.73 -5.53 12.32
C THR A 149 0.26 -5.69 12.73
N GLY A 150 -0.12 -6.89 13.14
CA GLY A 150 -1.44 -7.14 13.70
C GLY A 150 -1.70 -6.28 14.94
N SER A 151 -0.68 -6.09 15.78
CA SER A 151 -0.77 -5.26 16.98
C SER A 151 -0.97 -3.78 16.67
N ASP A 152 -0.27 -3.23 15.66
CA ASP A 152 -0.45 -1.83 15.25
C ASP A 152 -1.88 -1.60 14.70
N ILE A 153 -2.39 -2.55 13.90
CA ILE A 153 -3.75 -2.45 13.37
C ILE A 153 -4.79 -2.52 14.49
N LEU A 154 -4.69 -3.47 15.41
CA LEU A 154 -5.61 -3.61 16.56
C LEU A 154 -5.61 -2.39 17.47
N ALA A 155 -4.47 -1.72 17.63
CA ALA A 155 -4.35 -0.53 18.45
C ALA A 155 -5.00 0.72 17.83
N ASN A 156 -5.09 0.79 16.50
CA ASN A 156 -5.49 2.00 15.79
C ASN A 156 -6.85 1.88 15.05
N VAL A 157 -7.39 0.67 14.88
CA VAL A 157 -8.62 0.43 14.12
C VAL A 157 -9.60 -0.41 14.95
N GLN A 158 -10.80 0.12 15.19
CA GLN A 158 -11.85 -0.54 16.02
C GLN A 158 -13.25 -0.39 15.38
N GLU A 159 -13.31 -0.51 14.08
CA GLU A 159 -14.56 -0.36 13.31
C GLU A 159 -15.34 -1.68 13.22
N LYS A 160 -16.64 -1.61 12.87
CA LYS A 160 -17.50 -2.80 12.76
C LYS A 160 -17.05 -3.79 11.68
N LYS A 161 -16.49 -3.28 10.58
CA LYS A 161 -15.98 -4.08 9.46
C LYS A 161 -14.62 -3.56 9.04
N ILE A 162 -13.64 -4.46 9.01
CA ILE A 162 -12.29 -4.20 8.50
C ILE A 162 -12.00 -5.12 7.31
N ILE A 163 -11.39 -4.57 6.27
CA ILE A 163 -10.86 -5.35 5.15
C ILE A 163 -9.33 -5.21 5.17
N LEU A 164 -8.64 -6.28 5.49
CA LEU A 164 -7.19 -6.32 5.52
C LEU A 164 -6.65 -6.47 4.09
N PRO A 165 -5.73 -5.61 3.64
CA PRO A 165 -4.95 -5.91 2.44
C PRO A 165 -4.12 -7.17 2.67
N ASP A 166 -4.12 -8.11 1.71
CA ASP A 166 -3.40 -9.38 1.86
C ASP A 166 -1.89 -9.22 2.06
N VAL A 167 -1.33 -8.11 1.57
CA VAL A 167 0.10 -7.77 1.71
C VAL A 167 0.57 -7.60 3.18
N VAL A 168 -0.35 -7.46 4.16
CA VAL A 168 0.02 -7.42 5.59
C VAL A 168 0.29 -8.82 6.17
N LEU A 169 0.03 -9.86 5.39
CA LEU A 169 0.18 -11.26 5.78
C LEU A 169 1.22 -11.96 4.90
N ASN A 170 2.04 -12.81 5.51
CA ASN A 170 2.90 -13.71 4.76
C ASN A 170 2.11 -14.93 4.20
N ASN A 171 2.81 -15.85 3.53
CA ASN A 171 2.20 -17.05 2.96
C ASN A 171 1.56 -17.97 4.02
N ASP A 172 2.06 -17.95 5.25
CA ASP A 172 1.55 -18.73 6.38
C ASP A 172 0.39 -18.02 7.12
N LYS A 173 -0.10 -16.90 6.58
CA LYS A 173 -1.14 -16.05 7.18
C LYS A 173 -0.75 -15.48 8.54
N LEU A 174 0.51 -15.12 8.69
CA LEU A 174 1.05 -14.41 9.84
C LEU A 174 1.33 -12.94 9.49
N PHE A 175 1.03 -12.06 10.43
CA PHE A 175 1.53 -10.69 10.43
C PHE A 175 3.03 -10.66 10.76
N LEU A 176 3.66 -9.52 10.57
CA LEU A 176 5.09 -9.34 10.80
C LEU A 176 5.50 -9.51 12.29
N ASP A 177 4.57 -9.35 13.22
CA ASP A 177 4.73 -9.57 14.66
C ASP A 177 4.36 -11.00 15.10
N ASP A 178 4.40 -11.96 14.18
CA ASP A 178 4.08 -13.37 14.36
C ASP A 178 2.62 -13.65 14.82
N MET A 179 1.76 -12.62 14.88
CA MET A 179 0.35 -12.81 15.15
C MET A 179 -0.31 -13.53 13.97
N SER A 180 -1.02 -14.64 14.23
CA SER A 180 -1.79 -15.30 13.19
C SER A 180 -3.08 -14.54 12.85
N LEU A 181 -3.58 -14.71 11.63
CA LEU A 181 -4.87 -14.16 11.23
C LEU A 181 -6.01 -14.63 12.14
N SER A 182 -5.96 -15.87 12.64
CA SER A 182 -6.96 -16.40 13.59
C SER A 182 -6.92 -15.61 14.90
N GLN A 183 -5.74 -15.41 15.48
CA GLN A 183 -5.57 -14.62 16.70
C GLN A 183 -6.00 -13.17 16.51
N PHE A 184 -5.73 -12.58 15.33
CA PHE A 184 -6.21 -11.24 14.99
C PHE A 184 -7.74 -11.19 14.98
N LYS A 185 -8.40 -12.15 14.30
CA LYS A 185 -9.87 -12.24 14.23
C LYS A 185 -10.53 -12.42 15.60
N GLU A 186 -9.90 -13.17 16.51
CA GLU A 186 -10.39 -13.34 17.88
C GLU A 186 -10.31 -12.06 18.71
N ARG A 187 -9.34 -11.20 18.43
CA ARG A 187 -9.11 -9.94 19.17
C ARG A 187 -9.84 -8.75 18.57
N TYR A 188 -10.09 -8.79 17.26
CA TYR A 188 -10.76 -7.68 16.57
C TYR A 188 -12.28 -7.69 16.88
N PRO A 189 -12.87 -6.57 17.32
CA PRO A 189 -14.26 -6.55 17.78
C PRO A 189 -15.30 -6.64 16.66
N GLY A 190 -14.90 -6.51 15.41
CA GLY A 190 -15.76 -6.45 14.23
C GLY A 190 -15.54 -7.59 13.24
N LYS A 191 -16.20 -7.50 12.09
CA LYS A 191 -16.04 -8.42 10.98
C LYS A 191 -14.68 -8.19 10.29
N VAL A 192 -13.92 -9.25 10.06
CA VAL A 192 -12.62 -9.20 9.39
C VAL A 192 -12.68 -9.94 8.06
N GLU A 193 -12.46 -9.21 6.98
CA GLU A 193 -12.31 -9.74 5.62
C GLU A 193 -10.89 -9.46 5.11
N ILE A 194 -10.49 -10.11 4.02
CA ILE A 194 -9.18 -9.92 3.38
C ILE A 194 -9.43 -9.63 1.92
N ALA A 195 -8.69 -8.71 1.34
CA ALA A 195 -8.72 -8.43 -0.08
C ALA A 195 -7.33 -8.60 -0.71
N LYS A 196 -7.26 -9.36 -1.78
CA LYS A 196 -6.08 -9.48 -2.62
C LYS A 196 -6.19 -8.52 -3.80
N GLY A 197 -5.40 -7.44 -3.74
CA GLY A 197 -5.40 -6.41 -4.78
C GLY A 197 -6.68 -5.57 -4.83
N ALA A 198 -6.75 -4.70 -5.81
CA ALA A 198 -7.82 -3.71 -5.94
C ALA A 198 -9.16 -4.32 -6.36
N LYS A 199 -9.13 -5.32 -7.25
CA LYS A 199 -10.34 -5.94 -7.79
C LYS A 199 -11.16 -6.65 -6.70
N GLU A 200 -10.51 -7.45 -5.85
CA GLU A 200 -11.19 -8.14 -4.75
C GLU A 200 -11.67 -7.14 -3.69
N LEU A 201 -10.87 -6.11 -3.40
CA LEU A 201 -11.28 -5.03 -2.51
C LEU A 201 -12.57 -4.37 -3.01
N LEU A 202 -12.66 -3.99 -4.28
CA LEU A 202 -13.87 -3.40 -4.85
C LEU A 202 -15.09 -4.32 -4.75
N HIS A 203 -14.91 -5.64 -4.92
CA HIS A 203 -16.00 -6.61 -4.73
C HIS A 203 -16.47 -6.76 -3.27
N LEU A 204 -15.65 -6.37 -2.28
CA LEU A 204 -16.02 -6.34 -0.87
C LEU A 204 -16.63 -5.00 -0.45
N LEU A 205 -16.36 -3.93 -1.20
CA LEU A 205 -16.90 -2.59 -0.97
C LEU A 205 -18.21 -2.36 -1.72
N LEU A 206 -18.45 -3.09 -2.79
CA LEU A 206 -19.61 -2.95 -3.66
C LEU A 206 -20.34 -4.30 -3.83
N GLU A 207 -21.66 -4.27 -3.78
CA GLU A 207 -22.54 -5.43 -3.97
C GLU A 207 -23.30 -5.30 -5.31
N ARG A 208 -23.66 -6.44 -5.90
CA ARG A 208 -24.35 -6.48 -7.20
C ARG A 208 -25.85 -6.34 -7.07
#